data_4a23ff36e30c03aa5cdc88eafe1e01b6
#
_entry.id   4a23ff36e30c03aa5cdc88eafe1e01b6
#
_cell.length_a   1.000
_cell.length_b   1.000
_cell.length_c   1.000
_cell.angle_alpha   90.00
_cell.angle_beta   90.00
_cell.angle_gamma   90.00
#
_symmetry.space_group_name_H-M   'P 1'
#
loop_
_entity.id
_entity.type
_entity.pdbx_description
1 polymer ?
#
loop_
_entity_poly.entity_id
_entity_poly.type
_entity_poly.pdbx_seq_one_letter_code
_entity_poly.pdbx_strand_id
1 'polypeptide(L)'
;MRFRLTKAAKVLISLILAIVVVVGVVFGLKSGLIKNDIKDKKTNKEVNAVLNDTETSDDPDTVMTTDKKSASTINVSLDEWIGWKSIIDANGGLTTQKGSIYDQLGIDVNISVINDATQSSNALIKGDLDAAGYTVNRTAFLSTKFKKAGIDVIMPYITNYSNGGDGIIAKSNIKTVKDLVGAKIGVPEFSEAQTLVVWFVNNSDLSDKDKKDIIDNLVLFATPDEAAKAFFAGQVDVAATWEPYLTQAQNMSDCHILFSTASSSNLVMDGILFSKAFADANPDVVNKFIEGSLKAADKYDKEFDAIKAVMPMFSTSSNEDIVDNCSGAKLTTWKDNDNLLTGSAKIMYTDMCDVWKSIGEDADADMVDSIFTNTYIQNIASEFSATETSVDTSKTKVTEDNKQTVADTEALLGGTASVTFIKNTSKFSDTEAASQELDKFIDIAKILDGTIIEIAGNTDPNPNSDPQDEYNKKLSAQRAEAVKNYFIMNGISADRIVTVGNGSANPVVDNDTEEHRAMNRRTDVSFKIIEE
;
A
#
# COMPACT_ATOMS: atom_id res chain seq x y z
N MET A 1 10.73 32.26 42.72
CA MET A 1 10.69 30.79 42.85
C MET A 1 10.04 30.20 41.59
N ARG A 2 10.81 29.53 40.70
CA ARG A 2 10.24 28.80 39.55
C ARG A 2 9.92 27.39 40.03
N PHE A 3 8.64 27.06 40.18
CA PHE A 3 8.20 25.69 40.46
C PHE A 3 8.42 24.82 39.20
N ARG A 4 9.31 23.84 39.30
CA ARG A 4 9.42 22.78 38.33
C ARG A 4 8.46 21.65 38.71
N LEU A 5 7.45 21.42 37.90
CA LEU A 5 6.55 20.26 38.04
C LEU A 5 7.34 18.95 37.84
N THR A 6 7.10 17.98 38.71
CA THR A 6 7.68 16.64 38.58
C THR A 6 7.10 15.91 37.36
N LYS A 7 7.81 14.90 36.81
CA LYS A 7 7.30 14.09 35.67
C LYS A 7 5.90 13.53 35.96
N ALA A 8 5.66 13.03 37.17
CA ALA A 8 4.35 12.54 37.62
C ALA A 8 3.25 13.62 37.61
N ALA A 9 3.58 14.85 37.97
CA ALA A 9 2.63 15.97 37.95
C ALA A 9 2.28 16.39 36.49
N LYS A 10 3.24 16.31 35.58
CA LYS A 10 2.99 16.58 34.14
C LYS A 10 2.08 15.52 33.50
N VAL A 11 2.31 14.24 33.81
CA VAL A 11 1.47 13.14 33.35
C VAL A 11 0.05 13.25 33.91
N LEU A 12 -0.08 13.60 35.19
CA LEU A 12 -1.39 13.79 35.82
C LEU A 12 -2.18 14.96 35.21
N ILE A 13 -1.49 16.08 34.90
CA ILE A 13 -2.10 17.24 34.25
C ILE A 13 -2.53 16.90 32.82
N SER A 14 -1.73 16.15 32.07
CA SER A 14 -2.09 15.68 30.72
C SER A 14 -3.29 14.74 30.74
N LEU A 15 -3.35 13.82 31.70
CA LEU A 15 -4.51 12.95 31.92
C LEU A 15 -5.79 13.71 32.26
N ILE A 16 -5.68 14.73 33.13
CA ILE A 16 -6.82 15.58 33.51
C ILE A 16 -7.31 16.41 32.30
N LEU A 17 -6.39 16.95 31.48
CA LEU A 17 -6.74 17.67 30.25
C LEU A 17 -7.44 16.76 29.25
N ALA A 18 -6.95 15.52 29.07
CA ALA A 18 -7.59 14.54 28.20
C ALA A 18 -9.02 14.19 28.68
N ILE A 19 -9.21 14.01 29.99
CA ILE A 19 -10.54 13.74 30.57
C ILE A 19 -11.48 14.95 30.39
N VAL A 20 -11.00 16.17 30.54
CA VAL A 20 -11.81 17.39 30.35
C VAL A 20 -12.24 17.54 28.88
N VAL A 21 -11.37 17.20 27.92
CA VAL A 21 -11.71 17.21 26.50
C VAL A 21 -12.78 16.15 26.20
N VAL A 22 -12.59 14.91 26.68
CA VAL A 22 -13.55 13.81 26.49
C VAL A 22 -14.90 14.13 27.11
N VAL A 23 -14.94 14.67 28.34
CA VAL A 23 -16.17 15.09 29.02
C VAL A 23 -16.83 16.26 28.28
N GLY A 24 -16.05 17.21 27.76
CA GLY A 24 -16.55 18.34 26.99
C GLY A 24 -17.22 17.90 25.68
N VAL A 25 -16.61 16.95 24.96
CA VAL A 25 -17.16 16.39 23.73
C VAL A 25 -18.43 15.57 24.01
N VAL A 26 -18.41 14.70 25.04
CA VAL A 26 -19.59 13.90 25.42
C VAL A 26 -20.74 14.79 25.92
N PHE A 27 -20.45 15.89 26.61
CA PHE A 27 -21.47 16.85 27.05
C PHE A 27 -22.01 17.68 25.87
N GLY A 28 -21.15 18.07 24.93
CA GLY A 28 -21.53 18.77 23.70
C GLY A 28 -22.45 17.92 22.81
N LEU A 29 -22.16 16.62 22.67
CA LEU A 29 -22.99 15.66 21.93
C LEU A 29 -24.35 15.39 22.64
N LYS A 30 -24.37 15.28 23.98
CA LYS A 30 -25.61 15.09 24.74
C LYS A 30 -26.50 16.33 24.84
N SER A 31 -25.91 17.52 24.79
CA SER A 31 -26.66 18.78 24.89
C SER A 31 -27.18 19.30 23.55
N GLY A 32 -26.89 18.63 22.43
CA GLY A 32 -27.32 19.06 21.10
C GLY A 32 -26.66 20.34 20.61
N LEU A 33 -25.60 20.80 21.26
CA LEU A 33 -24.81 21.99 20.88
C LEU A 33 -23.89 21.71 19.69
N ILE A 34 -23.57 20.43 19.43
CA ILE A 34 -22.91 19.99 18.22
C ILE A 34 -24.00 19.36 17.35
N LYS A 35 -24.53 20.10 16.42
CA LYS A 35 -25.43 19.56 15.39
C LYS A 35 -24.62 18.62 14.50
N ASN A 36 -25.12 17.39 14.31
CA ASN A 36 -24.71 16.50 13.22
C ASN A 36 -25.19 17.11 11.89
N ASP A 37 -24.51 18.11 11.39
CA ASP A 37 -24.60 18.53 9.99
C ASP A 37 -23.59 17.73 9.15
N ILE A 38 -23.64 16.38 9.29
CA ILE A 38 -23.03 15.47 8.32
C ILE A 38 -24.09 15.16 7.28
N LYS A 39 -24.45 16.14 6.50
CA LYS A 39 -25.18 16.01 5.23
C LYS A 39 -24.97 17.25 4.38
N ASP A 40 -23.73 17.52 4.02
CA ASP A 40 -23.46 18.17 2.76
C ASP A 40 -22.23 17.50 2.17
N LYS A 41 -22.44 16.78 1.06
CA LYS A 41 -21.35 16.35 0.20
C LYS A 41 -20.49 17.58 -0.06
N LYS A 42 -19.24 17.57 0.42
CA LYS A 42 -18.27 18.53 -0.10
C LYS A 42 -18.31 18.40 -1.61
N THR A 43 -18.78 19.41 -2.27
CA THR A 43 -18.90 19.40 -3.73
C THR A 43 -17.49 19.45 -4.28
N ASN A 44 -17.25 18.84 -5.45
CA ASN A 44 -15.99 18.92 -6.22
C ASN A 44 -15.38 20.34 -6.29
N LYS A 45 -16.14 21.36 -5.91
CA LYS A 45 -15.74 22.74 -5.87
C LYS A 45 -14.86 23.09 -4.66
N GLU A 46 -15.05 22.44 -3.50
CA GLU A 46 -14.19 22.62 -2.30
C GLU A 46 -12.89 21.84 -2.42
N VAL A 47 -12.95 20.59 -2.96
CA VAL A 47 -11.77 19.79 -3.26
C VAL A 47 -10.91 20.47 -4.33
N ASN A 48 -11.51 21.00 -5.39
CA ASN A 48 -10.81 21.83 -6.38
C ASN A 48 -10.26 23.14 -5.79
N ALA A 49 -10.83 23.69 -4.71
CA ALA A 49 -10.27 24.82 -4.00
C ALA A 49 -8.99 24.42 -3.24
N VAL A 50 -9.00 23.28 -2.53
CA VAL A 50 -7.81 22.74 -1.84
C VAL A 50 -6.68 22.42 -2.85
N LEU A 51 -7.02 21.87 -4.02
CA LEU A 51 -6.04 21.58 -5.08
C LEU A 51 -5.52 22.85 -5.80
N ASN A 52 -6.25 23.95 -5.75
CA ASN A 52 -5.91 25.21 -6.40
C ASN A 52 -5.50 26.32 -5.41
N ASP A 53 -5.53 26.04 -4.10
CA ASP A 53 -5.12 27.04 -3.10
C ASP A 53 -3.62 27.25 -3.17
N THR A 54 -3.23 28.48 -3.55
CA THR A 54 -1.85 28.92 -3.68
C THR A 54 -1.33 29.52 -2.37
N GLU A 55 -2.12 29.46 -1.30
CA GLU A 55 -1.68 29.92 0.01
C GLU A 55 -0.78 28.84 0.63
N THR A 56 0.43 29.22 0.98
CA THR A 56 1.37 28.40 1.75
C THR A 56 0.72 28.09 3.09
N SER A 57 0.43 26.80 3.38
CA SER A 57 0.11 26.41 4.74
C SER A 57 1.34 26.68 5.60
N ASP A 58 1.19 27.44 6.68
CA ASP A 58 2.21 27.58 7.73
C ASP A 58 2.22 26.28 8.56
N ASP A 59 2.62 25.16 7.92
CA ASP A 59 2.91 23.92 8.67
C ASP A 59 4.19 24.16 9.46
N PRO A 60 4.12 24.14 10.82
CA PRO A 60 5.26 24.47 11.66
C PRO A 60 6.42 23.47 11.55
N ASP A 61 6.17 22.27 10.98
CA ASP A 61 7.17 21.22 10.80
C ASP A 61 7.84 21.25 9.40
N THR A 62 7.45 22.20 8.54
CA THR A 62 8.06 22.36 7.22
C THR A 62 9.45 23.00 7.32
N VAL A 63 10.48 22.30 6.85
CA VAL A 63 11.86 22.80 6.75
C VAL A 63 12.22 22.94 5.27
N MET A 64 12.43 24.18 4.80
CA MET A 64 12.84 24.46 3.40
C MET A 64 14.32 24.82 3.30
N THR A 65 15.02 24.23 2.36
CA THR A 65 16.38 24.62 1.97
C THR A 65 16.36 25.38 0.64
N THR A 66 16.95 26.56 0.60
CA THR A 66 16.91 27.46 -0.58
C THR A 66 18.33 27.88 -1.02
N ASP A 67 19.12 26.94 -1.51
CA ASP A 67 20.42 27.30 -2.08
C ASP A 67 20.40 27.38 -3.61
N LYS A 68 21.32 28.14 -4.19
CA LYS A 68 21.37 28.42 -5.63
C LYS A 68 21.59 27.15 -6.43
N LYS A 69 20.72 26.92 -7.43
CA LYS A 69 20.85 25.82 -8.39
C LYS A 69 22.18 25.91 -9.17
N SER A 70 23.00 24.88 -9.03
CA SER A 70 24.12 24.59 -9.97
C SER A 70 23.68 23.43 -10.88
N ALA A 71 24.43 23.16 -11.94
CA ALA A 71 24.15 22.04 -12.84
C ALA A 71 24.28 20.66 -12.16
N SER A 72 24.85 20.60 -10.95
CA SER A 72 24.99 19.37 -10.13
C SER A 72 24.06 19.35 -8.92
N THR A 73 23.12 20.29 -8.78
CA THR A 73 22.25 20.41 -7.61
C THR A 73 20.88 19.82 -7.85
N ILE A 74 20.37 19.06 -6.89
CA ILE A 74 18.98 18.59 -6.81
C ILE A 74 18.32 19.21 -5.58
N ASN A 75 17.15 19.82 -5.74
CA ASN A 75 16.27 20.20 -4.65
C ASN A 75 15.15 19.17 -4.54
N VAL A 76 15.12 18.42 -3.46
CA VAL A 76 14.14 17.33 -3.24
C VAL A 76 13.37 17.57 -1.95
N SER A 77 12.04 17.35 -1.98
CA SER A 77 11.26 17.26 -0.75
C SER A 77 11.02 15.81 -0.34
N LEU A 78 11.06 15.58 0.97
CA LEU A 78 10.69 14.33 1.62
C LEU A 78 9.71 14.65 2.74
N ASP A 79 8.75 13.76 3.03
CA ASP A 79 7.95 13.83 4.24
C ASP A 79 8.64 13.08 5.40
N GLU A 80 8.07 13.13 6.58
CA GLU A 80 8.62 12.46 7.77
C GLU A 80 8.34 10.96 7.78
N TRP A 81 8.93 10.24 6.84
CA TRP A 81 8.88 8.79 6.73
C TRP A 81 10.29 8.19 6.80
N ILE A 82 10.44 7.12 7.59
CA ILE A 82 11.74 6.46 7.82
C ILE A 82 12.35 5.88 6.52
N GLY A 83 11.54 5.48 5.56
CA GLY A 83 12.00 4.90 4.28
C GLY A 83 12.91 5.80 3.46
N TRP A 84 12.87 7.12 3.67
CA TRP A 84 13.79 8.07 3.02
C TRP A 84 15.19 8.10 3.61
N LYS A 85 15.42 7.36 4.69
CA LYS A 85 16.68 7.41 5.44
C LYS A 85 17.91 7.12 4.58
N SER A 86 17.83 6.25 3.57
CA SER A 86 18.95 5.98 2.66
C SER A 86 19.41 7.23 1.90
N ILE A 87 18.48 8.08 1.47
CA ILE A 87 18.80 9.36 0.81
C ILE A 87 19.47 10.32 1.79
N ILE A 88 18.93 10.38 3.02
CA ILE A 88 19.45 11.23 4.09
C ILE A 88 20.86 10.78 4.52
N ASP A 89 21.08 9.47 4.64
CA ASP A 89 22.40 8.91 4.97
C ASP A 89 23.43 9.14 3.84
N ALA A 90 22.99 9.09 2.58
CA ALA A 90 23.83 9.41 1.44
C ALA A 90 24.25 10.89 1.45
N ASN A 91 23.40 11.78 1.96
CA ASN A 91 23.61 13.22 2.02
C ASN A 91 24.35 13.69 3.29
N GLY A 92 24.13 12.99 4.40
CA GLY A 92 24.68 13.31 5.73
C GLY A 92 23.98 14.46 6.46
N GLY A 93 22.92 15.05 5.88
CA GLY A 93 22.17 16.18 6.46
C GLY A 93 21.17 16.78 5.49
N LEU A 94 20.59 17.95 5.79
CA LEU A 94 19.68 18.69 4.90
C LEU A 94 20.36 19.13 3.59
N THR A 95 21.66 19.40 3.65
CA THR A 95 22.50 19.68 2.48
C THR A 95 23.66 18.70 2.42
N THR A 96 24.22 18.47 1.24
CA THR A 96 25.33 17.53 1.05
C THR A 96 26.50 17.85 1.98
N GLN A 97 26.82 16.93 2.87
CA GLN A 97 27.91 17.09 3.82
C GLN A 97 29.22 16.62 3.20
N LYS A 98 30.32 17.31 3.54
CA LYS A 98 31.66 16.95 3.07
C LYS A 98 32.02 15.52 3.48
N GLY A 99 32.40 14.70 2.52
CA GLY A 99 32.75 13.28 2.70
C GLY A 99 31.55 12.34 2.68
N SER A 100 30.32 12.85 2.53
CA SER A 100 29.13 12.05 2.29
C SER A 100 29.21 11.31 0.95
N ILE A 101 28.31 10.37 0.72
CA ILE A 101 28.27 9.62 -0.54
C ILE A 101 27.98 10.57 -1.73
N TYR A 102 27.03 11.50 -1.58
CA TYR A 102 26.73 12.47 -2.63
C TYR A 102 27.89 13.43 -2.90
N ASP A 103 28.62 13.88 -1.87
CA ASP A 103 29.85 14.69 -2.05
C ASP A 103 30.91 13.93 -2.85
N GLN A 104 31.11 12.64 -2.56
CA GLN A 104 32.04 11.77 -3.30
C GLN A 104 31.60 11.55 -4.75
N LEU A 105 30.30 11.50 -5.02
CA LEU A 105 29.73 11.40 -6.37
C LEU A 105 29.72 12.76 -7.11
N GLY A 106 30.02 13.84 -6.41
CA GLY A 106 30.11 15.21 -6.98
C GLY A 106 28.77 15.81 -7.34
N ILE A 107 27.73 15.56 -6.53
CA ILE A 107 26.42 16.19 -6.61
C ILE A 107 26.06 16.88 -5.28
N ASP A 108 25.29 17.95 -5.38
CA ASP A 108 24.73 18.67 -4.24
C ASP A 108 23.24 18.33 -4.12
N VAL A 109 22.81 17.82 -2.96
CA VAL A 109 21.41 17.49 -2.68
C VAL A 109 20.90 18.37 -1.54
N ASN A 110 19.89 19.18 -1.83
CA ASN A 110 19.17 19.99 -0.85
C ASN A 110 17.86 19.29 -0.51
N ILE A 111 17.72 18.82 0.73
CA ILE A 111 16.53 18.16 1.24
C ILE A 111 15.66 19.20 1.95
N SER A 112 14.39 19.27 1.57
CA SER A 112 13.35 19.98 2.30
C SER A 112 12.40 18.96 2.94
N VAL A 113 12.05 19.11 4.20
CA VAL A 113 11.03 18.26 4.86
C VAL A 113 9.68 18.93 4.69
N ILE A 114 8.77 18.31 3.94
CA ILE A 114 7.44 18.85 3.64
C ILE A 114 6.42 17.73 3.75
N ASN A 115 5.62 17.73 4.83
CA ASN A 115 4.61 16.71 5.09
C ASN A 115 3.34 16.88 4.22
N ASP A 116 3.02 18.11 3.83
CA ASP A 116 1.87 18.40 2.99
C ASP A 116 2.17 18.14 1.51
N ALA A 117 1.54 17.10 0.96
CA ALA A 117 1.68 16.72 -0.45
C ALA A 117 1.18 17.80 -1.43
N THR A 118 0.23 18.67 -1.02
CA THR A 118 -0.23 19.79 -1.82
C THR A 118 0.86 20.85 -1.92
N GLN A 119 1.53 21.15 -0.82
CA GLN A 119 2.64 22.09 -0.77
C GLN A 119 3.83 21.59 -1.61
N SER A 120 4.26 20.34 -1.41
CA SER A 120 5.40 19.76 -2.15
C SER A 120 5.11 19.66 -3.65
N SER A 121 3.90 19.25 -4.06
CA SER A 121 3.53 19.20 -5.48
C SER A 121 3.42 20.57 -6.12
N ASN A 122 2.95 21.59 -5.40
CA ASN A 122 2.95 22.97 -5.89
C ASN A 122 4.38 23.51 -6.09
N ALA A 123 5.30 23.19 -5.19
CA ALA A 123 6.71 23.57 -5.32
C ALA A 123 7.38 22.85 -6.51
N LEU A 124 7.05 21.58 -6.75
CA LEU A 124 7.52 20.83 -7.94
C LEU A 124 6.97 21.46 -9.23
N ILE A 125 5.68 21.82 -9.27
CA ILE A 125 5.03 22.49 -10.40
C ILE A 125 5.68 23.85 -10.70
N LYS A 126 6.00 24.63 -9.66
CA LYS A 126 6.67 25.94 -9.80
C LYS A 126 8.15 25.83 -10.19
N GLY A 127 8.75 24.65 -10.06
CA GLY A 127 10.18 24.42 -10.27
C GLY A 127 11.06 24.91 -9.12
N ASP A 128 10.49 25.11 -7.92
CA ASP A 128 11.24 25.35 -6.68
C ASP A 128 11.89 24.05 -6.20
N LEU A 129 11.26 22.90 -6.48
CA LEU A 129 11.80 21.56 -6.33
C LEU A 129 12.07 20.93 -7.70
N ASP A 130 13.05 20.03 -7.75
CA ASP A 130 13.39 19.22 -8.92
C ASP A 130 12.81 17.81 -8.78
N ALA A 131 12.59 17.38 -7.52
CA ALA A 131 12.03 16.07 -7.17
C ALA A 131 11.24 16.11 -5.85
N ALA A 132 10.40 15.11 -5.64
CA ALA A 132 9.68 14.91 -4.39
C ALA A 132 9.51 13.40 -4.09
N GLY A 133 9.60 13.02 -2.81
CA GLY A 133 9.26 11.70 -2.34
C GLY A 133 7.74 11.54 -2.27
N TYR A 134 7.22 10.50 -2.92
CA TYR A 134 5.81 10.14 -2.87
C TYR A 134 5.63 8.63 -2.93
N THR A 135 4.54 8.15 -2.32
CA THR A 135 4.07 6.81 -2.61
C THR A 135 3.57 6.69 -4.07
N VAL A 136 3.54 5.48 -4.60
CA VAL A 136 2.87 5.21 -5.89
C VAL A 136 1.39 5.60 -5.80
N ASN A 137 0.73 5.35 -4.66
CA ASN A 137 -0.65 5.73 -4.34
C ASN A 137 -0.86 7.25 -4.46
N ARG A 138 0.02 8.03 -3.85
CA ARG A 138 0.01 9.49 -3.89
C ARG A 138 0.29 10.03 -5.28
N THR A 139 1.20 9.39 -6.01
CA THR A 139 1.52 9.74 -7.40
C THR A 139 0.30 9.59 -8.31
N ALA A 140 -0.49 8.53 -8.14
CA ALA A 140 -1.76 8.33 -8.85
C ALA A 140 -2.75 9.47 -8.55
N PHE A 141 -2.90 9.85 -7.26
CA PHE A 141 -3.76 10.97 -6.84
C PHE A 141 -3.35 12.30 -7.46
N LEU A 142 -2.06 12.57 -7.53
CA LEU A 142 -1.52 13.83 -8.05
C LEU A 142 -1.44 13.89 -9.58
N SER A 143 -1.67 12.78 -10.29
CA SER A 143 -1.45 12.65 -11.74
C SER A 143 -2.18 13.72 -12.56
N THR A 144 -3.47 13.91 -12.31
CA THR A 144 -4.28 14.93 -13.01
C THR A 144 -3.88 16.35 -12.66
N LYS A 145 -3.35 16.58 -11.45
CA LYS A 145 -2.82 17.89 -11.04
C LYS A 145 -1.60 18.25 -11.87
N PHE A 146 -0.64 17.34 -12.02
CA PHE A 146 0.55 17.55 -12.85
C PHE A 146 0.18 17.75 -14.33
N LYS A 147 -0.72 16.91 -14.86
CA LYS A 147 -1.23 17.05 -16.23
C LYS A 147 -1.91 18.39 -16.48
N LYS A 148 -2.79 18.85 -15.57
CA LYS A 148 -3.45 20.15 -15.64
C LYS A 148 -2.46 21.32 -15.56
N ALA A 149 -1.39 21.16 -14.81
CA ALA A 149 -0.31 22.14 -14.73
C ALA A 149 0.64 22.14 -15.95
N GLY A 150 0.51 21.17 -16.84
CA GLY A 150 1.34 21.03 -18.05
C GLY A 150 2.77 20.60 -17.76
N ILE A 151 3.02 19.90 -16.65
CA ILE A 151 4.33 19.34 -16.33
C ILE A 151 4.32 17.82 -16.47
N ASP A 152 5.34 17.28 -17.10
CA ASP A 152 5.62 15.86 -17.15
C ASP A 152 6.49 15.46 -15.96
N VAL A 153 6.17 14.32 -15.36
CA VAL A 153 6.91 13.76 -14.22
C VAL A 153 7.32 12.33 -14.50
N ILE A 154 8.41 11.88 -13.89
CA ILE A 154 8.88 10.50 -13.95
C ILE A 154 9.25 10.00 -12.57
N MET A 155 9.02 8.70 -12.31
CA MET A 155 9.48 7.99 -11.13
C MET A 155 10.49 6.92 -11.57
N PRO A 156 11.78 7.24 -11.58
CA PRO A 156 12.83 6.33 -12.04
C PRO A 156 13.40 5.45 -10.94
N TYR A 157 12.91 5.60 -9.69
CA TYR A 157 13.45 4.94 -8.52
C TYR A 157 12.38 4.72 -7.45
N ILE A 158 12.15 3.47 -7.09
CA ILE A 158 11.43 3.06 -5.89
C ILE A 158 12.46 2.88 -4.78
N THR A 159 12.36 3.64 -3.72
CA THR A 159 13.36 3.67 -2.63
C THR A 159 13.14 2.56 -1.61
N ASN A 160 11.87 2.33 -1.28
CA ASN A 160 11.45 1.40 -0.25
C ASN A 160 9.99 1.02 -0.43
N TYR A 161 9.53 0.10 0.40
CA TYR A 161 8.11 -0.20 0.58
C TYR A 161 7.79 -0.42 2.06
N SER A 162 6.55 -0.13 2.43
CA SER A 162 6.06 -0.40 3.78
C SER A 162 6.07 -1.90 4.06
N ASN A 163 6.61 -2.32 5.20
CA ASN A 163 6.81 -3.71 5.60
C ASN A 163 6.23 -3.99 6.98
N GLY A 164 4.94 -3.77 7.13
CA GLY A 164 4.23 -3.86 8.40
C GLY A 164 4.00 -2.50 9.06
N GLY A 165 4.44 -1.41 8.43
CA GLY A 165 4.22 -0.04 8.93
C GLY A 165 2.78 0.42 8.81
N ASP A 166 2.03 -0.09 7.82
CA ASP A 166 0.62 0.23 7.57
C ASP A 166 -0.27 -1.00 7.67
N GLY A 167 -1.54 -0.81 8.05
CA GLY A 167 -2.47 -1.93 8.12
C GLY A 167 -3.90 -1.55 8.49
N ILE A 168 -4.70 -2.59 8.66
CA ILE A 168 -6.10 -2.52 9.04
C ILE A 168 -6.29 -3.30 10.33
N ILE A 169 -6.76 -2.64 11.38
CA ILE A 169 -7.15 -3.24 12.65
C ILE A 169 -8.66 -3.43 12.70
N ALA A 170 -9.12 -4.53 13.27
CA ALA A 170 -10.52 -4.90 13.31
C ALA A 170 -10.91 -5.57 14.63
N LYS A 171 -12.18 -5.50 14.99
CA LYS A 171 -12.74 -6.31 16.08
C LYS A 171 -12.65 -7.79 15.75
N SER A 172 -12.52 -8.65 16.76
CA SER A 172 -12.28 -10.10 16.62
C SER A 172 -13.32 -10.87 15.79
N ASN A 173 -14.50 -10.32 15.60
CA ASN A 173 -15.56 -10.93 14.78
C ASN A 173 -15.48 -10.57 13.28
N ILE A 174 -14.60 -9.66 12.88
CA ILE A 174 -14.37 -9.23 11.50
C ILE A 174 -13.06 -9.87 11.05
N LYS A 175 -13.11 -10.89 10.19
CA LYS A 175 -11.96 -11.72 9.80
C LYS A 175 -11.61 -11.63 8.32
N THR A 176 -12.56 -11.19 7.52
CA THR A 176 -12.43 -11.16 6.06
C THR A 176 -13.01 -9.86 5.52
N VAL A 177 -12.72 -9.56 4.24
CA VAL A 177 -13.31 -8.40 3.56
C VAL A 177 -14.84 -8.49 3.51
N LYS A 178 -15.42 -9.69 3.52
CA LYS A 178 -16.89 -9.87 3.54
C LYS A 178 -17.54 -9.37 4.84
N ASP A 179 -16.81 -9.44 5.94
CA ASP A 179 -17.30 -8.99 7.25
C ASP A 179 -17.31 -7.46 7.38
N LEU A 180 -16.75 -6.75 6.39
CA LEU A 180 -16.81 -5.28 6.33
C LEU A 180 -18.22 -4.77 5.97
N VAL A 181 -19.09 -5.62 5.43
CA VAL A 181 -20.47 -5.23 5.09
C VAL A 181 -21.24 -4.84 6.35
N GLY A 182 -21.64 -3.57 6.44
CA GLY A 182 -22.34 -3.02 7.59
C GLY A 182 -21.47 -2.65 8.79
N ALA A 183 -20.15 -2.90 8.73
CA ALA A 183 -19.20 -2.42 9.74
C ALA A 183 -18.96 -0.92 9.60
N LYS A 184 -18.64 -0.26 10.72
CA LYS A 184 -18.16 1.14 10.72
C LYS A 184 -16.65 1.13 10.53
N ILE A 185 -16.18 1.68 9.42
CA ILE A 185 -14.77 1.64 9.03
C ILE A 185 -14.21 3.05 9.08
N GLY A 186 -13.25 3.29 9.97
CA GLY A 186 -12.53 4.56 10.09
C GLY A 186 -11.30 4.60 9.20
N VAL A 187 -11.16 5.65 8.41
CA VAL A 187 -9.98 5.86 7.55
C VAL A 187 -9.54 7.33 7.59
N PRO A 188 -8.24 7.62 7.54
CA PRO A 188 -7.76 8.98 7.30
C PRO A 188 -8.00 9.38 5.85
N GLU A 189 -8.64 10.53 5.65
CA GLU A 189 -9.02 11.03 4.32
C GLU A 189 -7.78 11.31 3.46
N PHE A 190 -7.82 10.97 2.17
CA PHE A 190 -6.75 11.18 1.18
C PHE A 190 -5.40 10.57 1.56
N SER A 191 -5.39 9.44 2.23
CA SER A 191 -4.19 8.75 2.69
C SER A 191 -4.02 7.37 2.05
N GLU A 192 -2.82 6.83 2.20
CA GLU A 192 -2.48 5.45 1.84
C GLU A 192 -3.37 4.45 2.59
N ALA A 193 -3.68 4.72 3.86
CA ALA A 193 -4.54 3.88 4.68
C ALA A 193 -5.99 3.84 4.16
N GLN A 194 -6.53 4.96 3.64
CA GLN A 194 -7.82 4.96 2.95
C GLN A 194 -7.78 4.11 1.69
N THR A 195 -6.74 4.28 0.86
CA THR A 195 -6.61 3.52 -0.39
C THR A 195 -6.47 2.03 -0.13
N LEU A 196 -5.84 1.64 0.97
CA LEU A 196 -5.69 0.25 1.38
C LEU A 196 -7.07 -0.43 1.56
N VAL A 197 -7.97 0.17 2.34
CA VAL A 197 -9.34 -0.36 2.54
C VAL A 197 -10.11 -0.41 1.23
N VAL A 198 -10.10 0.67 0.46
CA VAL A 198 -10.85 0.76 -0.80
C VAL A 198 -10.33 -0.25 -1.82
N TRP A 199 -9.00 -0.47 -1.88
CA TRP A 199 -8.39 -1.48 -2.74
C TRP A 199 -8.87 -2.90 -2.39
N PHE A 200 -8.89 -3.26 -1.11
CA PHE A 200 -9.42 -4.55 -0.68
C PHE A 200 -10.89 -4.73 -1.03
N VAL A 201 -11.71 -3.70 -0.82
CA VAL A 201 -13.14 -3.72 -1.16
C VAL A 201 -13.34 -3.87 -2.66
N ASN A 202 -12.61 -3.11 -3.49
CA ASN A 202 -12.74 -3.15 -4.95
C ASN A 202 -12.32 -4.51 -5.52
N ASN A 203 -11.28 -5.14 -4.96
CA ASN A 203 -10.75 -6.42 -5.43
C ASN A 203 -11.45 -7.65 -4.82
N SER A 204 -12.47 -7.46 -3.97
CA SER A 204 -13.25 -8.54 -3.38
C SER A 204 -14.34 -9.06 -4.32
N ASP A 205 -14.94 -10.22 -3.96
CA ASP A 205 -16.12 -10.79 -4.61
C ASP A 205 -17.46 -10.25 -4.06
N LEU A 206 -17.43 -9.17 -3.30
CA LEU A 206 -18.62 -8.46 -2.85
C LEU A 206 -19.46 -7.96 -4.04
N SER A 207 -20.77 -7.87 -3.87
CA SER A 207 -21.63 -7.25 -4.88
C SER A 207 -21.27 -5.77 -5.08
N ASP A 208 -21.48 -5.22 -6.27
CA ASP A 208 -21.24 -3.80 -6.57
C ASP A 208 -21.99 -2.88 -5.58
N LYS A 209 -23.17 -3.32 -5.15
CA LYS A 209 -23.95 -2.61 -4.14
C LYS A 209 -23.24 -2.59 -2.80
N ASP A 210 -22.72 -3.74 -2.32
CA ASP A 210 -22.06 -3.83 -1.03
C ASP A 210 -20.71 -3.08 -1.05
N LYS A 211 -19.95 -3.17 -2.15
CA LYS A 211 -18.73 -2.37 -2.36
C LYS A 211 -19.04 -0.88 -2.24
N LYS A 212 -20.05 -0.44 -2.97
CA LYS A 212 -20.47 0.96 -2.93
C LYS A 212 -20.97 1.37 -1.55
N ASP A 213 -21.79 0.55 -0.90
CA ASP A 213 -22.31 0.85 0.44
C ASP A 213 -21.16 0.97 1.47
N ILE A 214 -20.12 0.14 1.38
CA ILE A 214 -18.93 0.25 2.25
C ILE A 214 -18.20 1.57 1.98
N ILE A 215 -17.87 1.85 0.71
CA ILE A 215 -17.07 3.02 0.32
C ILE A 215 -17.80 4.33 0.65
N ASP A 216 -19.09 4.42 0.37
CA ASP A 216 -19.90 5.63 0.64
C ASP A 216 -20.08 5.89 2.15
N ASN A 217 -19.91 4.90 3.01
CA ASN A 217 -20.10 4.98 4.46
C ASN A 217 -18.81 4.94 5.27
N LEU A 218 -17.64 5.09 4.64
CA LEU A 218 -16.37 5.25 5.37
C LEU A 218 -16.45 6.45 6.31
N VAL A 219 -15.97 6.27 7.53
CA VAL A 219 -15.86 7.34 8.53
C VAL A 219 -14.50 8.01 8.36
N LEU A 220 -14.52 9.24 7.86
CA LEU A 220 -13.30 9.98 7.52
C LEU A 220 -12.72 10.70 8.74
N PHE A 221 -11.42 10.59 8.92
CA PHE A 221 -10.63 11.26 9.94
C PHE A 221 -9.53 12.10 9.28
N ALA A 222 -8.96 13.07 9.99
CA ALA A 222 -7.88 13.86 9.45
C ALA A 222 -6.54 13.11 9.47
N THR A 223 -6.34 12.20 10.42
CA THR A 223 -5.07 11.48 10.61
C THR A 223 -5.30 10.00 10.94
N PRO A 224 -4.31 9.12 10.66
CA PRO A 224 -4.34 7.72 11.09
C PRO A 224 -4.46 7.55 12.61
N ASP A 225 -3.87 8.45 13.37
CA ASP A 225 -3.99 8.55 14.82
C ASP A 225 -5.44 8.71 15.31
N GLU A 226 -6.19 9.59 14.65
CA GLU A 226 -7.59 9.81 14.99
C GLU A 226 -8.45 8.60 14.66
N ALA A 227 -8.22 7.93 13.52
CA ALA A 227 -8.90 6.70 13.15
C ALA A 227 -8.62 5.58 14.16
N ALA A 228 -7.36 5.37 14.56
CA ALA A 228 -6.98 4.39 15.56
C ALA A 228 -7.61 4.70 16.93
N LYS A 229 -7.56 5.95 17.38
CA LYS A 229 -8.18 6.36 18.66
C LYS A 229 -9.68 6.16 18.67
N ALA A 230 -10.36 6.42 17.55
CA ALA A 230 -11.80 6.16 17.40
C ALA A 230 -12.11 4.65 17.48
N PHE A 231 -11.25 3.78 16.91
CA PHE A 231 -11.35 2.34 17.01
C PHE A 231 -11.21 1.86 18.46
N PHE A 232 -10.17 2.25 19.17
CA PHE A 232 -9.95 1.87 20.58
C PHE A 232 -11.03 2.44 21.51
N ALA A 233 -11.65 3.56 21.15
CA ALA A 233 -12.82 4.11 21.85
C ALA A 233 -14.15 3.41 21.48
N GLY A 234 -14.15 2.42 20.58
CA GLY A 234 -15.34 1.68 20.15
C GLY A 234 -16.31 2.50 19.27
N GLN A 235 -15.86 3.58 18.66
CA GLN A 235 -16.68 4.43 17.79
C GLN A 235 -16.77 3.83 16.37
N VAL A 236 -15.75 3.10 15.93
CA VAL A 236 -15.69 2.33 14.69
C VAL A 236 -15.34 0.87 14.98
N ASP A 237 -15.65 -0.03 14.05
CA ASP A 237 -15.44 -1.46 14.18
C ASP A 237 -14.14 -1.92 13.51
N VAL A 238 -13.65 -1.12 12.57
CA VAL A 238 -12.42 -1.29 11.81
C VAL A 238 -11.73 0.06 11.69
N ALA A 239 -10.41 0.10 11.72
CA ALA A 239 -9.66 1.29 11.35
C ALA A 239 -8.44 0.94 10.47
N ALA A 240 -8.22 1.73 9.44
CA ALA A 240 -6.94 1.73 8.74
C ALA A 240 -6.00 2.74 9.39
N THR A 241 -4.80 2.30 9.70
CA THR A 241 -3.83 3.07 10.50
C THR A 241 -2.41 2.53 10.27
N TRP A 242 -1.48 3.02 11.06
CA TRP A 242 -0.06 2.65 11.02
C TRP A 242 0.47 2.29 12.42
N GLU A 243 1.75 1.94 12.51
CA GLU A 243 2.42 1.77 13.79
C GLU A 243 2.48 3.11 14.59
N PRO A 244 2.37 3.07 15.94
CA PRO A 244 2.39 1.88 16.81
C PRO A 244 1.00 1.25 17.08
N TYR A 245 -0.04 1.66 16.40
CA TYR A 245 -1.41 1.23 16.67
C TYR A 245 -1.69 -0.20 16.24
N LEU A 246 -0.97 -0.72 15.23
CA LEU A 246 -1.03 -2.13 14.83
C LEU A 246 -0.53 -3.02 15.96
N THR A 247 0.65 -2.74 16.50
CA THR A 247 1.20 -3.43 17.68
C THR A 247 0.26 -3.30 18.89
N GLN A 248 -0.37 -2.14 19.10
CA GLN A 248 -1.34 -1.98 20.18
C GLN A 248 -2.53 -2.91 20.01
N ALA A 249 -3.12 -3.00 18.82
CA ALA A 249 -4.25 -3.89 18.54
C ALA A 249 -3.88 -5.37 18.70
N GLN A 250 -2.71 -5.78 18.24
CA GLN A 250 -2.20 -7.16 18.38
C GLN A 250 -2.08 -7.60 19.85
N ASN A 251 -1.81 -6.68 20.76
CA ASN A 251 -1.71 -6.94 22.19
C ASN A 251 -3.06 -6.94 22.94
N MET A 252 -4.18 -6.73 22.25
CA MET A 252 -5.52 -6.73 22.82
C MET A 252 -6.27 -8.02 22.47
N SER A 253 -7.16 -8.48 23.34
CA SER A 253 -7.87 -9.75 23.16
C SER A 253 -9.17 -9.64 22.36
N ASP A 254 -9.71 -8.43 22.18
CA ASP A 254 -11.00 -8.15 21.56
C ASP A 254 -10.88 -7.58 20.14
N CYS A 255 -9.65 -7.44 19.64
CA CYS A 255 -9.34 -7.01 18.29
C CYS A 255 -8.07 -7.71 17.76
N HIS A 256 -7.75 -7.50 16.50
CA HIS A 256 -6.57 -8.05 15.83
C HIS A 256 -6.19 -7.19 14.63
N ILE A 257 -5.04 -7.49 14.03
CA ILE A 257 -4.64 -6.96 12.73
C ILE A 257 -5.34 -7.81 11.66
N LEU A 258 -6.29 -7.22 10.93
CA LEU A 258 -6.96 -7.88 9.80
C LEU A 258 -5.99 -8.03 8.61
N PHE A 259 -5.18 -7.01 8.38
CA PHE A 259 -4.15 -6.98 7.34
C PHE A 259 -3.05 -6.00 7.73
N SER A 260 -1.80 -6.32 7.38
CA SER A 260 -0.71 -5.36 7.39
C SER A 260 0.16 -5.50 6.13
N THR A 261 0.89 -4.47 5.79
CA THR A 261 1.86 -4.45 4.69
C THR A 261 3.03 -5.44 4.89
N ALA A 262 3.14 -6.09 6.07
CA ALA A 262 4.03 -7.22 6.26
C ALA A 262 3.72 -8.41 5.33
N SER A 263 2.47 -8.53 4.86
CA SER A 263 2.03 -9.58 3.93
C SER A 263 2.00 -9.11 2.47
N SER A 264 2.47 -7.87 2.18
CA SER A 264 2.52 -7.34 0.82
C SER A 264 3.60 -6.26 0.70
N SER A 265 4.60 -6.50 -0.13
CA SER A 265 5.65 -5.51 -0.41
C SER A 265 5.26 -4.49 -1.48
N ASN A 266 4.11 -4.65 -2.13
CA ASN A 266 3.75 -3.87 -3.31
C ASN A 266 2.55 -2.92 -3.09
N LEU A 267 1.88 -2.95 -1.92
CA LEU A 267 0.70 -2.11 -1.66
C LEU A 267 1.04 -0.65 -1.34
N VAL A 268 2.14 -0.42 -0.63
CA VAL A 268 2.62 0.93 -0.31
C VAL A 268 4.10 0.99 -0.66
N MET A 269 4.39 1.44 -1.87
CA MET A 269 5.74 1.64 -2.40
C MET A 269 6.05 3.12 -2.45
N ASP A 270 7.25 3.50 -1.98
CA ASP A 270 7.74 4.87 -1.99
C ASP A 270 8.78 5.06 -3.08
N GLY A 271 8.65 6.13 -3.83
CA GLY A 271 9.59 6.48 -4.88
C GLY A 271 9.88 7.98 -4.95
N ILE A 272 10.88 8.33 -5.72
CA ILE A 272 11.22 9.71 -5.98
C ILE A 272 10.66 10.12 -7.35
N LEU A 273 9.72 11.05 -7.32
CA LEU A 273 9.12 11.66 -8.50
C LEU A 273 9.91 12.89 -8.92
N PHE A 274 10.49 12.84 -10.10
CA PHE A 274 11.25 13.95 -10.69
C PHE A 274 10.39 14.75 -11.69
N SER A 275 10.62 16.05 -11.77
CA SER A 275 10.27 16.80 -12.97
C SER A 275 11.00 16.18 -14.16
N LYS A 276 10.26 15.76 -15.21
CA LYS A 276 10.86 15.16 -16.40
C LYS A 276 11.82 16.14 -17.10
N ALA A 277 11.49 17.43 -17.11
CA ALA A 277 12.34 18.45 -17.69
C ALA A 277 13.69 18.56 -16.98
N PHE A 278 13.71 18.44 -15.64
CA PHE A 278 14.97 18.39 -14.89
C PHE A 278 15.75 17.11 -15.19
N ALA A 279 15.10 15.97 -15.17
CA ALA A 279 15.74 14.67 -15.37
C ALA A 279 16.35 14.54 -16.77
N ASP A 280 15.63 15.00 -17.81
CA ASP A 280 16.13 15.02 -19.19
C ASP A 280 17.32 15.97 -19.38
N ALA A 281 17.35 17.11 -18.67
CA ALA A 281 18.44 18.06 -18.73
C ALA A 281 19.67 17.63 -17.90
N ASN A 282 19.50 16.81 -16.87
CA ASN A 282 20.54 16.43 -15.90
C ASN A 282 20.60 14.92 -15.64
N PRO A 283 20.65 14.04 -16.66
CA PRO A 283 20.53 12.60 -16.47
C PRO A 283 21.63 12.01 -15.57
N ASP A 284 22.86 12.53 -15.66
CA ASP A 284 23.98 12.08 -14.84
C ASP A 284 23.78 12.40 -13.35
N VAL A 285 23.13 13.53 -13.06
CA VAL A 285 22.84 13.93 -11.68
C VAL A 285 21.76 13.02 -11.08
N VAL A 286 20.73 12.68 -11.85
CA VAL A 286 19.69 11.73 -11.44
C VAL A 286 20.28 10.33 -11.22
N ASN A 287 21.15 9.85 -12.14
CA ASN A 287 21.85 8.58 -11.99
C ASN A 287 22.64 8.53 -10.67
N LYS A 288 23.44 9.56 -10.38
CA LYS A 288 24.26 9.67 -9.16
C LYS A 288 23.41 9.78 -7.90
N PHE A 289 22.26 10.46 -7.97
CA PHE A 289 21.32 10.52 -6.85
C PHE A 289 20.80 9.13 -6.49
N ILE A 290 20.35 8.36 -7.48
CA ILE A 290 19.86 6.98 -7.29
C ILE A 290 21.00 6.07 -6.79
N GLU A 291 22.17 6.14 -7.44
CA GLU A 291 23.37 5.38 -7.05
C GLU A 291 23.74 5.63 -5.59
N GLY A 292 23.77 6.90 -5.18
CA GLY A 292 24.15 7.27 -3.81
C GLY A 292 23.16 6.76 -2.76
N SER A 293 21.86 6.85 -3.04
CA SER A 293 20.83 6.30 -2.16
C SER A 293 20.95 4.79 -2.01
N LEU A 294 21.14 4.05 -3.12
CA LEU A 294 21.33 2.60 -3.09
C LEU A 294 22.60 2.20 -2.34
N LYS A 295 23.72 2.93 -2.54
CA LYS A 295 24.97 2.69 -1.80
C LYS A 295 24.89 2.98 -0.30
N ALA A 296 23.95 3.81 0.12
CA ALA A 296 23.73 4.11 1.53
C ALA A 296 22.91 3.06 2.29
N ALA A 297 22.37 2.04 1.61
CA ALA A 297 21.53 1.00 2.24
C ALA A 297 22.22 0.30 3.42
N ASP A 298 23.54 0.11 3.38
CA ASP A 298 24.31 -0.50 4.48
C ASP A 298 24.33 0.34 5.78
N LYS A 299 23.93 1.62 5.73
CA LYS A 299 23.87 2.55 6.87
C LYS A 299 22.50 2.59 7.52
N TYR A 300 21.48 2.04 6.87
CA TYR A 300 20.07 2.26 7.17
C TYR A 300 19.68 1.97 8.63
N ASP A 301 20.15 0.88 9.19
CA ASP A 301 19.90 0.44 10.56
C ASP A 301 21.10 0.63 11.52
N LYS A 302 22.14 1.40 11.12
CA LYS A 302 23.41 1.52 11.84
C LYS A 302 23.83 2.94 12.15
N GLU A 303 23.51 3.92 11.31
CA GLU A 303 23.89 5.32 11.47
C GLU A 303 22.63 6.19 11.67
N PHE A 304 22.57 7.03 12.70
CA PHE A 304 21.34 7.72 13.08
C PHE A 304 21.46 9.25 13.18
N ASP A 305 22.69 9.79 13.13
CA ASP A 305 22.90 11.23 13.33
C ASP A 305 22.26 12.08 12.22
N ALA A 306 22.34 11.62 10.97
CA ALA A 306 21.77 12.33 9.82
C ALA A 306 20.24 12.39 9.90
N ILE A 307 19.54 11.28 10.18
CA ILE A 307 18.07 11.26 10.27
C ILE A 307 17.57 12.13 11.42
N LYS A 308 18.26 12.14 12.59
CA LYS A 308 17.93 12.98 13.74
C LYS A 308 18.11 14.46 13.44
N ALA A 309 19.08 14.79 12.59
CA ALA A 309 19.34 16.18 12.18
C ALA A 309 18.36 16.69 11.12
N VAL A 310 17.80 15.78 10.29
CA VAL A 310 16.96 16.12 9.15
C VAL A 310 15.47 16.06 9.49
N MET A 311 15.03 15.00 10.18
CA MET A 311 13.60 14.77 10.46
C MET A 311 13.24 15.13 11.91
N PRO A 312 12.40 16.15 12.12
CA PRO A 312 11.98 16.60 13.45
C PRO A 312 11.43 15.47 14.32
N MET A 313 10.62 14.54 13.77
CA MET A 313 10.04 13.42 14.50
C MET A 313 11.09 12.51 15.14
N PHE A 314 12.28 12.36 14.56
CA PHE A 314 13.36 11.51 15.08
C PHE A 314 14.39 12.28 15.91
N SER A 315 14.29 13.61 16.03
CA SER A 315 15.30 14.45 16.66
C SER A 315 15.61 14.09 18.12
N THR A 316 14.64 13.52 18.83
CA THR A 316 14.75 13.09 20.23
C THR A 316 14.60 11.59 20.44
N SER A 317 14.42 10.81 19.37
CA SER A 317 14.25 9.37 19.43
C SER A 317 15.54 8.66 19.85
N SER A 318 15.41 7.56 20.57
CA SER A 318 16.56 6.68 20.84
C SER A 318 17.01 5.98 19.54
N ASN A 319 18.22 5.45 19.51
CA ASN A 319 18.67 4.66 18.36
C ASN A 319 17.84 3.37 18.20
N GLU A 320 17.41 2.77 19.32
CA GLU A 320 16.55 1.59 19.36
C GLU A 320 15.20 1.88 18.71
N ASP A 321 14.55 3.01 19.08
CA ASP A 321 13.30 3.43 18.46
C ASP A 321 13.44 3.66 16.94
N ILE A 322 14.58 4.18 16.48
CA ILE A 322 14.82 4.37 15.04
C ILE A 322 15.03 3.03 14.35
N VAL A 323 15.73 2.06 14.95
CA VAL A 323 15.88 0.71 14.41
C VAL A 323 14.52 0.02 14.28
N ASP A 324 13.67 0.14 15.30
CA ASP A 324 12.30 -0.39 15.27
C ASP A 324 11.51 0.24 14.12
N ASN A 325 11.59 1.55 13.91
CA ASN A 325 10.98 2.22 12.77
C ASN A 325 11.57 1.74 11.42
N CYS A 326 12.90 1.50 11.34
CA CYS A 326 13.52 0.97 10.14
C CYS A 326 12.95 -0.41 9.74
N SER A 327 12.48 -1.22 10.70
CA SER A 327 11.86 -2.52 10.40
C SER A 327 10.52 -2.39 9.70
N GLY A 328 9.81 -1.28 9.88
CA GLY A 328 8.52 -0.97 9.24
C GLY A 328 8.64 -0.54 7.78
N ALA A 329 9.87 -0.28 7.28
CA ALA A 329 10.13 0.02 5.89
C ALA A 329 11.30 -0.83 5.39
N LYS A 330 11.20 -1.39 4.20
CA LYS A 330 12.24 -2.19 3.58
C LYS A 330 12.78 -1.50 2.34
N LEU A 331 14.10 -1.23 2.34
CA LEU A 331 14.78 -0.64 1.19
C LEU A 331 14.79 -1.61 0.01
N THR A 332 14.65 -1.06 -1.18
CA THR A 332 14.80 -1.82 -2.43
C THR A 332 16.28 -1.90 -2.82
N THR A 333 16.64 -2.97 -3.51
CA THR A 333 17.94 -3.11 -4.16
C THR A 333 17.90 -2.55 -5.59
N TRP A 334 19.09 -2.42 -6.21
CA TRP A 334 19.17 -2.11 -7.64
C TRP A 334 18.34 -3.09 -8.48
N LYS A 335 18.42 -4.39 -8.17
CA LYS A 335 17.74 -5.45 -8.92
C LYS A 335 16.23 -5.45 -8.71
N ASP A 336 15.76 -5.11 -7.51
CA ASP A 336 14.32 -4.98 -7.25
C ASP A 336 13.71 -3.89 -8.12
N ASN A 337 14.41 -2.77 -8.27
CA ASN A 337 13.92 -1.63 -9.01
C ASN A 337 13.60 -1.93 -10.48
N ASP A 338 14.42 -2.77 -11.15
CA ASP A 338 14.14 -3.16 -12.53
C ASP A 338 12.79 -3.88 -12.65
N ASN A 339 12.50 -4.79 -11.74
CA ASN A 339 11.24 -5.53 -11.69
C ASN A 339 10.05 -4.65 -11.25
N LEU A 340 10.25 -3.80 -10.24
CA LEU A 340 9.19 -2.93 -9.71
C LEU A 340 8.75 -1.91 -10.76
N LEU A 341 9.70 -1.19 -11.36
CA LEU A 341 9.40 -0.11 -12.33
C LEU A 341 8.79 -0.62 -13.64
N THR A 342 9.05 -1.87 -14.02
CA THR A 342 8.47 -2.49 -15.22
C THR A 342 7.22 -3.34 -14.93
N GLY A 343 6.92 -3.61 -13.66
CA GLY A 343 5.85 -4.51 -13.22
C GLY A 343 4.98 -3.93 -12.12
N SER A 344 5.25 -4.30 -10.86
CA SER A 344 4.34 -4.07 -9.72
C SER A 344 3.99 -2.60 -9.49
N ALA A 345 4.92 -1.66 -9.69
CA ALA A 345 4.63 -0.24 -9.52
C ALA A 345 3.62 0.27 -10.55
N LYS A 346 3.67 -0.23 -11.80
CA LYS A 346 2.70 0.13 -12.83
C LYS A 346 1.31 -0.45 -12.53
N ILE A 347 1.25 -1.71 -12.08
CA ILE A 347 0.01 -2.35 -11.66
C ILE A 347 -0.62 -1.55 -10.53
N MET A 348 0.17 -1.30 -9.46
CA MET A 348 -0.31 -0.54 -8.30
C MET A 348 -0.77 0.87 -8.65
N TYR A 349 -0.04 1.57 -9.51
CA TYR A 349 -0.47 2.90 -9.96
C TYR A 349 -1.83 2.87 -10.66
N THR A 350 -2.04 1.91 -11.55
CA THR A 350 -3.31 1.74 -12.27
C THR A 350 -4.45 1.41 -11.31
N ASP A 351 -4.22 0.46 -10.39
CA ASP A 351 -5.18 0.09 -9.34
C ASP A 351 -5.53 1.31 -8.46
N MET A 352 -4.52 2.10 -8.09
CA MET A 352 -4.75 3.31 -7.28
C MET A 352 -5.53 4.38 -8.06
N CYS A 353 -5.34 4.51 -9.37
CA CYS A 353 -6.19 5.39 -10.17
C CYS A 353 -7.67 4.95 -10.10
N ASP A 354 -7.94 3.65 -10.13
CA ASP A 354 -9.31 3.14 -10.00
C ASP A 354 -9.85 3.27 -8.58
N VAL A 355 -9.00 3.07 -7.56
CA VAL A 355 -9.34 3.36 -6.16
C VAL A 355 -9.75 4.82 -5.98
N TRP A 356 -8.95 5.77 -6.45
CA TRP A 356 -9.26 7.19 -6.33
C TRP A 356 -10.55 7.57 -7.07
N LYS A 357 -10.76 7.04 -8.29
CA LYS A 357 -12.01 7.25 -9.04
C LYS A 357 -13.23 6.68 -8.31
N SER A 358 -13.09 5.54 -7.63
CA SER A 358 -14.21 4.91 -6.91
C SER A 358 -14.71 5.74 -5.72
N ILE A 359 -13.85 6.60 -5.15
CA ILE A 359 -14.21 7.53 -4.08
C ILE A 359 -14.51 8.95 -4.58
N GLY A 360 -14.53 9.15 -5.91
CA GLY A 360 -14.92 10.41 -6.53
C GLY A 360 -13.79 11.38 -6.87
N GLU A 361 -12.53 10.93 -6.74
CA GLU A 361 -11.36 11.71 -7.09
C GLU A 361 -10.93 11.48 -8.54
N ASP A 362 -10.17 12.42 -9.08
CA ASP A 362 -9.73 12.42 -10.48
C ASP A 362 -8.29 11.92 -10.59
N ALA A 363 -8.06 10.79 -11.25
CA ALA A 363 -6.75 10.20 -11.46
C ALA A 363 -6.60 9.69 -12.90
N ASP A 364 -5.38 9.75 -13.47
CA ASP A 364 -5.11 9.45 -14.86
C ASP A 364 -4.23 8.21 -15.03
N ALA A 365 -4.87 7.06 -15.29
CA ALA A 365 -4.18 5.80 -15.52
C ALA A 365 -3.35 5.77 -16.80
N ASP A 366 -3.68 6.60 -17.81
CA ASP A 366 -2.93 6.64 -19.08
C ASP A 366 -1.51 7.19 -18.92
N MET A 367 -1.21 7.83 -17.78
CA MET A 367 0.14 8.34 -17.48
C MET A 367 1.12 7.25 -17.03
N VAL A 368 0.68 6.03 -16.76
CA VAL A 368 1.50 4.95 -16.18
C VAL A 368 2.82 4.73 -16.92
N ASP A 369 2.79 4.61 -18.23
CA ASP A 369 3.98 4.36 -19.04
C ASP A 369 4.90 5.58 -19.18
N SER A 370 4.39 6.79 -18.97
CA SER A 370 5.19 8.01 -18.97
C SER A 370 5.85 8.29 -17.63
N ILE A 371 5.25 7.80 -16.51
CA ILE A 371 5.77 8.04 -15.16
C ILE A 371 6.88 7.03 -14.84
N PHE A 372 6.64 5.72 -14.98
CA PHE A 372 7.60 4.70 -14.55
C PHE A 372 8.60 4.35 -15.62
N THR A 373 9.88 4.51 -15.31
CA THR A 373 10.99 4.17 -16.21
C THR A 373 12.14 3.52 -15.44
N ASN A 374 12.70 2.44 -15.99
CA ASN A 374 13.90 1.79 -15.44
C ASN A 374 15.19 2.27 -16.09
N THR A 375 15.13 3.25 -17.01
CA THR A 375 16.29 3.75 -17.78
C THR A 375 17.45 4.15 -16.87
N TYR A 376 17.17 4.88 -15.79
CA TYR A 376 18.20 5.35 -14.86
C TYR A 376 18.81 4.22 -14.03
N ILE A 377 18.00 3.22 -13.65
CA ILE A 377 18.47 1.99 -13.00
C ILE A 377 19.41 1.21 -13.92
N GLN A 378 19.08 1.09 -15.19
CA GLN A 378 19.93 0.41 -16.18
C GLN A 378 21.24 1.17 -16.41
N ASN A 379 21.23 2.50 -16.41
CA ASN A 379 22.42 3.32 -16.60
C ASN A 379 23.49 3.11 -15.52
N ILE A 380 23.09 2.78 -14.29
CA ILE A 380 24.00 2.56 -13.16
C ILE A 380 24.30 1.08 -12.89
N ALA A 381 23.88 0.17 -13.77
CA ALA A 381 24.04 -1.27 -13.60
C ALA A 381 25.47 -1.72 -13.33
N SER A 382 26.48 -1.02 -13.91
CA SER A 382 27.90 -1.32 -13.71
C SER A 382 28.41 -1.05 -12.29
N GLU A 383 27.70 -0.23 -11.51
CA GLU A 383 28.07 0.16 -10.15
C GLU A 383 27.62 -0.87 -9.10
N PHE A 384 26.75 -1.81 -9.50
CA PHE A 384 26.18 -2.85 -8.62
C PHE A 384 26.59 -4.24 -9.09
N SER A 385 26.79 -5.15 -8.13
CA SER A 385 27.23 -6.52 -8.43
C SER A 385 26.11 -7.31 -9.08
N ALA A 386 26.42 -8.07 -10.11
CA ALA A 386 25.51 -9.06 -10.71
C ALA A 386 25.11 -10.18 -9.72
N THR A 387 25.76 -10.26 -8.56
CA THR A 387 25.45 -11.20 -7.47
C THR A 387 24.50 -10.63 -6.42
N GLU A 388 24.05 -9.36 -6.53
CA GLU A 388 22.96 -8.89 -5.70
C GLU A 388 21.72 -9.72 -5.99
N THR A 389 21.29 -10.43 -4.96
CA THR A 389 20.00 -11.15 -5.01
C THR A 389 18.90 -10.12 -4.78
N SER A 390 17.87 -10.15 -5.62
CA SER A 390 16.62 -9.46 -5.29
C SER A 390 16.18 -9.91 -3.90
N VAL A 391 15.65 -8.96 -3.13
CA VAL A 391 15.02 -9.31 -1.86
C VAL A 391 13.94 -10.33 -2.15
N ASP A 392 13.98 -11.48 -1.49
CA ASP A 392 12.92 -12.49 -1.57
C ASP A 392 11.68 -11.87 -0.88
N THR A 393 10.75 -11.38 -1.69
CA THR A 393 9.50 -10.81 -1.22
C THR A 393 8.45 -11.89 -0.93
N SER A 394 8.66 -13.13 -1.43
CA SER A 394 7.76 -14.26 -1.11
C SER A 394 8.03 -14.76 0.31
N LYS A 395 7.39 -14.12 1.29
CA LYS A 395 7.56 -14.45 2.71
C LYS A 395 6.91 -15.78 3.10
N THR A 396 5.94 -16.25 2.33
CA THR A 396 5.12 -17.40 2.70
C THR A 396 5.17 -18.47 1.61
N LYS A 397 5.48 -19.71 2.01
CA LYS A 397 5.54 -20.87 1.12
C LYS A 397 4.67 -21.99 1.66
N VAL A 398 4.04 -22.73 0.75
CA VAL A 398 3.34 -23.98 1.08
C VAL A 398 4.37 -25.06 1.35
N THR A 399 4.32 -25.65 2.52
CA THR A 399 5.15 -26.78 2.95
C THR A 399 4.25 -27.94 3.37
N GLU A 400 4.82 -29.14 3.49
CA GLU A 400 4.06 -30.28 4.02
C GLU A 400 3.52 -30.00 5.44
N ASP A 401 4.31 -29.24 6.24
CA ASP A 401 3.97 -28.96 7.65
C ASP A 401 2.82 -27.94 7.80
N ASN A 402 2.69 -26.98 6.86
CA ASN A 402 1.65 -25.94 6.96
C ASN A 402 0.42 -26.18 6.07
N LYS A 403 0.36 -27.24 5.27
CA LYS A 403 -0.77 -27.55 4.38
C LYS A 403 -2.12 -27.56 5.10
N GLN A 404 -2.17 -28.13 6.29
CA GLN A 404 -3.42 -28.17 7.06
C GLN A 404 -3.80 -26.79 7.56
N THR A 405 -2.84 -26.01 8.04
CA THR A 405 -3.05 -24.61 8.44
C THR A 405 -3.59 -23.80 7.27
N VAL A 406 -2.99 -23.96 6.07
CA VAL A 406 -3.48 -23.29 4.84
C VAL A 406 -4.92 -23.67 4.53
N ALA A 407 -5.27 -24.96 4.66
CA ALA A 407 -6.64 -25.43 4.41
C ALA A 407 -7.66 -24.85 5.42
N ASP A 408 -7.26 -24.72 6.67
CA ASP A 408 -8.12 -24.26 7.77
C ASP A 408 -8.18 -22.72 7.89
N THR A 409 -7.23 -22.00 7.27
CA THR A 409 -7.19 -20.54 7.28
C THR A 409 -8.28 -19.97 6.38
N GLU A 410 -9.04 -19.01 6.91
CA GLU A 410 -10.06 -18.26 6.16
C GLU A 410 -9.39 -17.33 5.15
N ALA A 411 -9.96 -17.19 3.96
CA ALA A 411 -9.40 -16.33 2.94
C ALA A 411 -9.61 -14.85 3.29
N LEU A 412 -8.55 -14.06 3.32
CA LEU A 412 -8.65 -12.60 3.46
C LEU A 412 -9.41 -11.99 2.28
N LEU A 413 -9.06 -12.41 1.09
CA LEU A 413 -9.59 -11.92 -0.18
C LEU A 413 -9.75 -13.11 -1.13
N GLY A 414 -10.71 -13.05 -2.04
CA GLY A 414 -10.88 -14.07 -3.06
C GLY A 414 -12.05 -13.80 -3.97
N GLY A 415 -12.18 -14.62 -4.99
CA GLY A 415 -13.28 -14.53 -5.93
C GLY A 415 -13.36 -15.74 -6.84
N THR A 416 -14.42 -15.78 -7.65
CA THR A 416 -14.63 -16.83 -8.65
C THR A 416 -14.09 -16.37 -10.00
N ALA A 417 -13.12 -17.12 -10.53
CA ALA A 417 -12.69 -16.99 -11.93
C ALA A 417 -13.69 -17.71 -12.84
N SER A 418 -14.38 -16.93 -13.66
CA SER A 418 -15.39 -17.44 -14.59
C SER A 418 -14.75 -18.11 -15.83
N VAL A 419 -13.84 -19.06 -15.59
CA VAL A 419 -13.16 -19.80 -16.66
C VAL A 419 -13.94 -21.02 -17.08
N THR A 420 -14.10 -21.22 -18.39
CA THR A 420 -14.81 -22.36 -18.96
C THR A 420 -13.84 -23.40 -19.51
N PHE A 421 -14.20 -24.67 -19.39
CA PHE A 421 -13.39 -25.80 -19.84
C PHE A 421 -14.13 -26.63 -20.90
N ILE A 422 -13.38 -27.19 -21.82
CA ILE A 422 -13.91 -28.19 -22.75
C ILE A 422 -14.47 -29.34 -21.91
N LYS A 423 -15.66 -29.82 -22.27
CA LYS A 423 -16.39 -30.86 -21.50
C LYS A 423 -15.49 -32.05 -21.18
N ASN A 424 -15.50 -32.46 -19.92
CA ASN A 424 -14.72 -33.59 -19.39
C ASN A 424 -13.19 -33.44 -19.53
N THR A 425 -12.69 -32.21 -19.63
CA THR A 425 -11.25 -31.91 -19.69
C THR A 425 -10.88 -30.76 -18.78
N SER A 426 -9.57 -30.54 -18.59
CA SER A 426 -8.97 -29.37 -17.94
C SER A 426 -8.43 -28.33 -18.93
N LYS A 427 -8.78 -28.43 -20.22
CA LYS A 427 -8.38 -27.44 -21.24
C LYS A 427 -9.41 -26.31 -21.26
N PHE A 428 -8.96 -25.07 -21.25
CA PHE A 428 -9.84 -23.93 -21.42
C PHE A 428 -10.58 -24.03 -22.78
N SER A 429 -11.87 -23.73 -22.79
CA SER A 429 -12.68 -23.73 -24.00
C SER A 429 -12.44 -22.48 -24.85
N ASP A 430 -12.13 -21.37 -24.17
CA ASP A 430 -11.73 -20.10 -24.73
C ASP A 430 -10.53 -19.59 -23.93
N THR A 431 -9.35 -19.58 -24.55
CA THR A 431 -8.11 -19.20 -23.88
C THR A 431 -8.02 -17.70 -23.68
N GLU A 432 -8.55 -16.89 -24.60
CA GLU A 432 -8.53 -15.43 -24.50
C GLU A 432 -9.44 -14.95 -23.35
N ALA A 433 -10.68 -15.45 -23.31
CA ALA A 433 -11.60 -15.14 -22.21
C ALA A 433 -11.06 -15.64 -20.87
N ALA A 434 -10.44 -16.83 -20.83
CA ALA A 434 -9.81 -17.35 -19.61
C ALA A 434 -8.64 -16.46 -19.15
N SER A 435 -7.81 -15.96 -20.07
CA SER A 435 -6.72 -15.03 -19.75
C SER A 435 -7.26 -13.75 -19.12
N GLN A 436 -8.26 -13.11 -19.73
CA GLN A 436 -8.86 -11.86 -19.21
C GLN A 436 -9.43 -12.02 -17.80
N GLU A 437 -10.00 -13.18 -17.49
CA GLU A 437 -10.51 -13.46 -16.14
C GLU A 437 -9.40 -13.76 -15.12
N LEU A 438 -8.37 -14.49 -15.53
CA LEU A 438 -7.29 -14.90 -14.64
C LEU A 438 -6.27 -13.79 -14.39
N ASP A 439 -6.06 -12.88 -15.35
CA ASP A 439 -5.09 -11.78 -15.24
C ASP A 439 -5.41 -10.86 -14.05
N LYS A 440 -6.69 -10.64 -13.73
CA LYS A 440 -7.13 -9.90 -12.54
C LYS A 440 -6.56 -10.52 -11.24
N PHE A 441 -6.62 -11.85 -11.13
CA PHE A 441 -6.08 -12.56 -9.97
C PHE A 441 -4.54 -12.63 -9.98
N ILE A 442 -3.93 -12.62 -11.17
CA ILE A 442 -2.47 -12.51 -11.31
C ILE A 442 -1.98 -11.17 -10.77
N ASP A 443 -2.66 -10.07 -11.09
CA ASP A 443 -2.30 -8.75 -10.61
C ASP A 443 -2.46 -8.65 -9.09
N ILE A 444 -3.57 -9.15 -8.53
CA ILE A 444 -3.73 -9.27 -7.07
C ILE A 444 -2.61 -10.13 -6.46
N ALA A 445 -2.24 -11.26 -7.09
CA ALA A 445 -1.19 -12.14 -6.61
C ALA A 445 0.20 -11.50 -6.61
N LYS A 446 0.47 -10.60 -7.56
CA LYS A 446 1.71 -9.80 -7.62
C LYS A 446 1.74 -8.73 -6.54
N ILE A 447 0.58 -8.14 -6.23
CA ILE A 447 0.46 -7.14 -5.18
C ILE A 447 0.54 -7.80 -3.80
N LEU A 448 -0.25 -8.83 -3.54
CA LEU A 448 -0.25 -9.60 -2.29
C LEU A 448 0.82 -10.69 -2.31
N ASP A 449 2.08 -10.32 -2.52
CA ASP A 449 3.21 -11.24 -2.72
C ASP A 449 3.57 -12.10 -1.50
N GLY A 450 3.16 -11.69 -0.31
CA GLY A 450 3.32 -12.44 0.95
C GLY A 450 2.16 -13.35 1.33
N THR A 451 1.19 -13.61 0.42
CA THR A 451 0.05 -14.49 0.68
C THR A 451 0.19 -15.85 0.00
N ILE A 452 -0.47 -16.85 0.57
CA ILE A 452 -0.70 -18.13 -0.11
C ILE A 452 -1.95 -18.03 -0.98
N ILE A 453 -1.89 -18.60 -2.17
CA ILE A 453 -2.97 -18.64 -3.14
C ILE A 453 -3.59 -20.03 -3.13
N GLU A 454 -4.85 -20.15 -2.76
CA GLU A 454 -5.62 -21.39 -2.94
C GLU A 454 -6.47 -21.30 -4.20
N ILE A 455 -6.31 -22.29 -5.08
CA ILE A 455 -7.10 -22.45 -6.30
C ILE A 455 -7.98 -23.67 -6.15
N ALA A 456 -9.30 -23.46 -6.00
CA ALA A 456 -10.28 -24.50 -5.76
C ALA A 456 -11.14 -24.75 -7.00
N GLY A 457 -11.00 -25.91 -7.60
CA GLY A 457 -11.83 -26.35 -8.72
C GLY A 457 -13.15 -26.99 -8.24
N ASN A 458 -14.25 -26.62 -8.92
CA ASN A 458 -15.60 -27.15 -8.63
C ASN A 458 -16.24 -27.70 -9.90
N THR A 459 -17.12 -28.67 -9.74
CA THR A 459 -17.95 -29.25 -10.80
C THR A 459 -19.42 -29.22 -10.41
N ASP A 460 -20.31 -29.33 -11.40
CA ASP A 460 -21.70 -29.70 -11.16
C ASP A 460 -21.81 -31.21 -10.85
N PRO A 461 -22.78 -31.64 -10.05
CA PRO A 461 -23.02 -33.06 -9.83
C PRO A 461 -23.53 -33.72 -11.12
N ASN A 462 -23.03 -34.91 -11.41
CA ASN A 462 -23.73 -35.79 -12.34
C ASN A 462 -25.04 -36.25 -11.63
N PRO A 463 -26.23 -36.13 -12.26
CA PRO A 463 -27.51 -36.51 -11.63
C PRO A 463 -27.58 -37.93 -11.07
N ASN A 464 -26.66 -38.79 -11.49
CA ASN A 464 -26.57 -40.19 -11.11
C ASN A 464 -25.34 -40.54 -10.24
N SER A 465 -24.57 -39.54 -9.79
CA SER A 465 -23.36 -39.78 -9.00
C SER A 465 -23.46 -39.20 -7.58
N ASP A 466 -22.78 -39.85 -6.66
CA ASP A 466 -22.53 -39.37 -5.30
C ASP A 466 -21.75 -38.04 -5.35
N PRO A 467 -22.03 -37.02 -4.53
CA PRO A 467 -21.20 -35.83 -4.36
C PRO A 467 -19.74 -36.14 -4.03
N GLN A 468 -19.43 -37.33 -3.52
CA GLN A 468 -18.09 -37.86 -3.27
C GLN A 468 -17.43 -38.51 -4.51
N ASP A 469 -18.03 -38.38 -5.71
CA ASP A 469 -17.56 -39.00 -6.93
C ASP A 469 -16.07 -38.67 -7.20
N GLU A 470 -15.24 -39.68 -7.17
CA GLU A 470 -13.80 -39.64 -7.44
C GLU A 470 -13.49 -39.02 -8.82
N TYR A 471 -14.36 -39.24 -9.81
CA TYR A 471 -14.19 -38.63 -11.13
C TYR A 471 -14.30 -37.11 -11.07
N ASN A 472 -15.32 -36.57 -10.42
CA ASN A 472 -15.51 -35.12 -10.29
C ASN A 472 -14.42 -34.47 -9.43
N LYS A 473 -13.99 -35.13 -8.36
CA LYS A 473 -12.83 -34.67 -7.55
C LYS A 473 -11.57 -34.60 -8.40
N LYS A 474 -11.27 -35.65 -9.16
CA LYS A 474 -10.10 -35.68 -10.04
C LYS A 474 -10.18 -34.61 -11.14
N LEU A 475 -11.35 -34.47 -11.77
CA LEU A 475 -11.55 -33.47 -12.83
C LEU A 475 -11.40 -32.04 -12.30
N SER A 476 -11.99 -31.74 -11.16
CA SER A 476 -11.88 -30.42 -10.53
C SER A 476 -10.46 -30.10 -10.08
N ALA A 477 -9.72 -31.08 -9.54
CA ALA A 477 -8.30 -30.92 -9.22
C ALA A 477 -7.45 -30.65 -10.48
N GLN A 478 -7.71 -31.35 -11.60
CA GLN A 478 -7.02 -31.10 -12.86
C GLN A 478 -7.31 -29.71 -13.43
N ARG A 479 -8.51 -29.16 -13.22
CA ARG A 479 -8.86 -27.80 -13.61
C ARG A 479 -8.17 -26.76 -12.75
N ALA A 480 -8.14 -26.96 -11.43
CA ALA A 480 -7.37 -26.12 -10.52
C ALA A 480 -5.88 -26.10 -10.89
N GLU A 481 -5.31 -27.26 -11.25
CA GLU A 481 -3.92 -27.35 -11.69
C GLU A 481 -3.66 -26.62 -13.03
N ALA A 482 -4.63 -26.62 -13.96
CA ALA A 482 -4.51 -25.84 -15.19
C ALA A 482 -4.47 -24.34 -14.92
N VAL A 483 -5.28 -23.84 -13.97
CA VAL A 483 -5.24 -22.44 -13.51
C VAL A 483 -3.91 -22.15 -12.80
N LYS A 484 -3.44 -23.02 -11.90
CA LYS A 484 -2.12 -22.89 -11.27
C LYS A 484 -1.00 -22.74 -12.30
N ASN A 485 -1.00 -23.59 -13.33
CA ASN A 485 0.01 -23.50 -14.38
C ASN A 485 -0.04 -22.16 -15.12
N TYR A 486 -1.23 -21.59 -15.31
CA TYR A 486 -1.36 -20.25 -15.88
C TYR A 486 -0.73 -19.18 -14.96
N PHE A 487 -0.95 -19.26 -13.65
CA PHE A 487 -0.32 -18.36 -12.68
C PHE A 487 1.21 -18.45 -12.71
N ILE A 488 1.76 -19.68 -12.75
CA ILE A 488 3.20 -19.91 -12.82
C ILE A 488 3.79 -19.32 -14.12
N MET A 489 3.12 -19.51 -15.26
CA MET A 489 3.55 -18.94 -16.55
C MET A 489 3.57 -17.41 -16.55
N ASN A 490 2.76 -16.77 -15.69
CA ASN A 490 2.69 -15.32 -15.50
C ASN A 490 3.54 -14.81 -14.31
N GLY A 491 4.49 -15.64 -13.83
CA GLY A 491 5.52 -15.22 -12.87
C GLY A 491 5.18 -15.42 -11.41
N ILE A 492 4.04 -16.05 -11.08
CA ILE A 492 3.71 -16.38 -9.68
C ILE A 492 4.45 -17.64 -9.25
N SER A 493 5.12 -17.60 -8.09
CA SER A 493 5.88 -18.74 -7.58
C SER A 493 4.99 -19.95 -7.27
N ALA A 494 5.42 -21.14 -7.72
CA ALA A 494 4.68 -22.39 -7.55
C ALA A 494 4.48 -22.80 -6.09
N ASP A 495 5.41 -22.42 -5.22
CA ASP A 495 5.40 -22.72 -3.78
C ASP A 495 4.45 -21.82 -2.98
N ARG A 496 3.91 -20.76 -3.60
CA ARG A 496 2.81 -19.97 -3.05
C ARG A 496 1.42 -20.53 -3.37
N ILE A 497 1.30 -21.56 -4.24
CA ILE A 497 0.02 -21.98 -4.78
C ILE A 497 -0.35 -23.38 -4.33
N VAL A 498 -1.49 -23.51 -3.69
CA VAL A 498 -2.15 -24.78 -3.36
C VAL A 498 -3.36 -24.99 -4.27
N THR A 499 -3.59 -26.23 -4.72
CA THR A 499 -4.77 -26.59 -5.53
C THR A 499 -5.67 -27.55 -4.77
N VAL A 500 -6.98 -27.33 -4.85
CA VAL A 500 -8.00 -28.17 -4.23
C VAL A 500 -9.03 -28.60 -5.28
N GLY A 501 -9.37 -29.88 -5.29
CA GLY A 501 -10.44 -30.43 -6.12
C GLY A 501 -11.67 -30.78 -5.28
N ASN A 502 -12.68 -29.92 -5.27
CA ASN A 502 -13.89 -30.09 -4.46
C ASN A 502 -14.89 -31.06 -5.08
N GLY A 503 -14.73 -31.43 -6.36
CA GLY A 503 -15.79 -32.13 -7.08
C GLY A 503 -17.08 -31.31 -7.09
N SER A 504 -18.20 -31.93 -6.76
CA SER A 504 -19.51 -31.29 -6.69
C SER A 504 -19.96 -30.99 -5.25
N ALA A 505 -19.04 -31.02 -4.29
CA ALA A 505 -19.39 -30.89 -2.87
C ALA A 505 -19.79 -29.46 -2.44
N ASN A 506 -19.32 -28.44 -3.18
CA ASN A 506 -19.47 -27.02 -2.82
C ASN A 506 -20.31 -26.24 -3.87
N PRO A 507 -21.60 -26.55 -4.06
CA PRO A 507 -22.44 -25.79 -4.98
C PRO A 507 -22.74 -24.41 -4.39
N VAL A 508 -22.73 -23.36 -5.25
CA VAL A 508 -23.12 -21.97 -4.89
C VAL A 508 -24.59 -21.70 -5.19
N VAL A 509 -25.20 -22.51 -6.05
CA VAL A 509 -26.62 -22.49 -6.36
C VAL A 509 -27.13 -23.93 -6.54
N ASP A 510 -28.44 -24.14 -6.46
CA ASP A 510 -29.06 -25.43 -6.72
C ASP A 510 -28.76 -25.90 -8.17
N ASN A 511 -28.60 -27.21 -8.39
CA ASN A 511 -28.28 -27.78 -9.69
C ASN A 511 -29.52 -28.10 -10.56
N ASP A 512 -30.56 -27.30 -10.47
CA ASP A 512 -31.87 -27.51 -11.07
C ASP A 512 -31.95 -27.08 -12.54
N THR A 513 -31.17 -26.04 -12.94
CA THR A 513 -31.08 -25.57 -14.33
C THR A 513 -29.67 -25.74 -14.90
N GLU A 514 -29.51 -25.61 -16.24
CA GLU A 514 -28.19 -25.66 -16.86
C GLU A 514 -27.38 -24.40 -16.52
N GLU A 515 -28.04 -23.27 -16.38
CA GLU A 515 -27.43 -22.01 -15.95
C GLU A 515 -26.86 -22.16 -14.54
N HIS A 516 -27.62 -22.73 -13.60
CA HIS A 516 -27.16 -22.99 -12.24
C HIS A 516 -26.01 -24.00 -12.20
N ARG A 517 -26.09 -25.08 -12.98
CA ARG A 517 -24.96 -26.02 -13.12
C ARG A 517 -23.72 -25.36 -13.70
N ALA A 518 -23.88 -24.44 -14.67
CA ALA A 518 -22.75 -23.67 -15.20
C ALA A 518 -22.10 -22.81 -14.14
N MET A 519 -22.86 -22.17 -13.25
CA MET A 519 -22.32 -21.41 -12.11
C MET A 519 -21.56 -22.30 -11.12
N ASN A 520 -21.98 -23.55 -10.94
CA ASN A 520 -21.29 -24.50 -10.06
C ASN A 520 -20.02 -25.09 -10.69
N ARG A 521 -19.87 -25.06 -12.02
CA ARG A 521 -18.63 -25.41 -12.74
C ARG A 521 -17.67 -24.23 -12.78
N ARG A 522 -17.06 -23.91 -11.64
CA ARG A 522 -16.23 -22.73 -11.44
C ARG A 522 -14.86 -23.07 -10.85
N THR A 523 -13.97 -22.11 -10.92
CA THR A 523 -12.71 -22.13 -10.16
C THR A 523 -12.67 -20.91 -9.25
N ASP A 524 -12.53 -21.16 -7.95
CA ASP A 524 -12.38 -20.10 -6.96
C ASP A 524 -10.89 -19.87 -6.73
N VAL A 525 -10.49 -18.60 -6.61
CA VAL A 525 -9.13 -18.18 -6.27
C VAL A 525 -9.21 -17.38 -4.98
N SER A 526 -8.41 -17.73 -3.99
CA SER A 526 -8.39 -17.05 -2.71
C SER A 526 -6.96 -16.80 -2.22
N PHE A 527 -6.79 -15.71 -1.47
CA PHE A 527 -5.54 -15.24 -0.90
C PHE A 527 -5.62 -15.37 0.62
N LYS A 528 -4.67 -16.07 1.21
CA LYS A 528 -4.66 -16.41 2.64
C LYS A 528 -3.38 -15.90 3.29
N ILE A 529 -3.51 -15.28 4.46
CA ILE A 529 -2.39 -14.93 5.32
C ILE A 529 -2.22 -16.06 6.31
N ILE A 530 -1.02 -16.62 6.38
CA ILE A 530 -0.66 -17.63 7.37
C ILE A 530 0.24 -16.94 8.39
N GLU A 531 -0.22 -16.87 9.63
CA GLU A 531 0.62 -16.43 10.74
C GLU A 531 1.69 -17.49 10.99
N GLU A 532 2.97 -17.06 11.08
CA GLU A 532 4.09 -17.94 11.41
C GLU A 532 4.14 -18.30 12.89
#